data_59a7f15dbb31772df02e88dcb70b8380
#
_entry.id   59a7f15dbb31772df02e88dcb70b8380
#
_cell.length_a   1.000
_cell.length_b   1.000
_cell.length_c   1.000
_cell.angle_alpha   90.00
_cell.angle_beta   90.00
_cell.angle_gamma   90.00
#
_symmetry.space_group_name_H-M   'P 1'
#
loop_
_entity.id
_entity.type
_entity.pdbx_description
1 polymer ?
#
loop_
_entity_poly.entity_id
_entity_poly.type
_entity_poly.pdbx_seq_one_letter_code
_entity_poly.pdbx_strand_id
1 'polypeptide(L)'
;MLFRSIFAFIKKEDVKLVDVRFIDLPGIQHHFNLPAEAFDEAVFTDGLMFDGSSIRGFQSIHESDMKLLPIPSSAYLDPFRKEKTLIILFSVHNPIDNSPYSRDPRGIVTKAVNYLKSTGIADTAFFAPEAEFYIFDAIRFSTDMHESYHHIDSYEGWWNRGEEYDADGTPSRGYRTRIKGGYFP
;
A
#
# COMPACT_ATOMS: atom_id res chain seq x y z
N MET A 1 11.77 2.13 15.26
CA MET A 1 11.39 1.21 16.36
C MET A 1 12.37 0.04 16.31
N LEU A 2 12.96 -0.37 17.43
CA LEU A 2 13.79 -1.59 17.47
C LEU A 2 12.88 -2.82 17.41
N PHE A 3 13.33 -3.94 16.83
CA PHE A 3 12.47 -5.12 16.66
C PHE A 3 11.80 -5.61 17.97
N ARG A 4 12.52 -5.54 19.11
CA ARG A 4 11.93 -5.87 20.44
C ARG A 4 10.76 -5.01 20.83
N SER A 5 10.70 -3.77 20.39
CA SER A 5 9.56 -2.88 20.67
C SER A 5 8.32 -3.24 19.83
N ILE A 6 8.48 -3.94 18.69
CA ILE A 6 7.36 -4.43 17.89
C ILE A 6 6.62 -5.55 18.64
N PHE A 7 7.31 -6.53 19.21
CA PHE A 7 6.67 -7.59 19.99
C PHE A 7 5.97 -7.07 21.24
N ALA A 8 6.59 -6.10 21.93
CA ALA A 8 5.94 -5.42 23.05
C ALA A 8 4.69 -4.66 22.60
N PHE A 9 4.72 -4.04 21.42
CA PHE A 9 3.59 -3.34 20.83
C PHE A 9 2.48 -4.32 20.43
N ILE A 10 2.80 -5.42 19.74
CA ILE A 10 1.85 -6.48 19.38
C ILE A 10 1.10 -6.98 20.63
N LYS A 11 1.84 -7.26 21.69
CA LYS A 11 1.24 -7.74 22.96
C LYS A 11 0.39 -6.66 23.64
N LYS A 12 0.88 -5.43 23.70
CA LYS A 12 0.19 -4.31 24.34
C LYS A 12 -1.13 -3.98 23.67
N GLU A 13 -1.12 -3.95 22.34
CA GLU A 13 -2.27 -3.58 21.54
C GLU A 13 -3.20 -4.77 21.21
N ASP A 14 -2.85 -5.98 21.64
CA ASP A 14 -3.59 -7.21 21.34
C ASP A 14 -3.77 -7.42 19.82
N VAL A 15 -2.68 -7.24 19.06
CA VAL A 15 -2.65 -7.43 17.62
C VAL A 15 -2.93 -8.88 17.26
N LYS A 16 -3.82 -9.11 16.31
CA LYS A 16 -4.21 -10.46 15.85
C LYS A 16 -3.52 -10.85 14.53
N LEU A 17 -3.26 -9.88 13.67
CA LEU A 17 -2.68 -10.09 12.36
C LEU A 17 -1.53 -9.12 12.12
N VAL A 18 -0.51 -9.59 11.42
CA VAL A 18 0.54 -8.74 10.84
C VAL A 18 0.36 -8.72 9.33
N ASP A 19 0.16 -7.54 8.78
CA ASP A 19 0.03 -7.29 7.34
C ASP A 19 1.40 -6.93 6.77
N VAL A 20 1.98 -7.87 6.06
CA VAL A 20 3.27 -7.77 5.37
C VAL A 20 3.05 -7.02 4.08
N ARG A 21 3.69 -5.87 3.89
CA ARG A 21 3.54 -5.04 2.68
C ARG A 21 4.87 -4.78 2.00
N PHE A 22 4.90 -4.94 0.69
CA PHE A 22 6.04 -4.58 -0.16
C PHE A 22 5.54 -3.99 -1.48
N ILE A 23 6.42 -3.40 -2.26
CA ILE A 23 6.07 -2.66 -3.48
C ILE A 23 6.77 -3.29 -4.67
N ASP A 24 6.06 -3.47 -5.77
CA ASP A 24 6.64 -3.93 -7.03
C ASP A 24 7.19 -2.77 -7.88
N LEU A 25 7.83 -3.11 -9.00
CA LEU A 25 8.42 -2.13 -9.90
C LEU A 25 7.39 -1.14 -10.51
N PRO A 26 6.17 -1.55 -10.91
CA PRO A 26 5.10 -0.64 -11.31
C PRO A 26 4.54 0.26 -10.21
N GLY A 27 4.86 0.02 -8.94
CA GLY A 27 4.40 0.81 -7.80
C GLY A 27 3.16 0.24 -7.10
N ILE A 28 2.77 -0.99 -7.42
CA ILE A 28 1.65 -1.65 -6.74
C ILE A 28 2.13 -2.16 -5.37
N GLN A 29 1.38 -1.86 -4.33
CA GLN A 29 1.62 -2.38 -3.01
C GLN A 29 0.96 -3.75 -2.86
N HIS A 30 1.79 -4.80 -2.83
CA HIS A 30 1.38 -6.17 -2.53
C HIS A 30 1.33 -6.39 -1.04
N HIS A 31 0.46 -7.31 -0.60
CA HIS A 31 0.40 -7.66 0.81
C HIS A 31 -0.14 -9.08 1.03
N PHE A 32 0.21 -9.62 2.18
CA PHE A 32 -0.41 -10.81 2.77
C PHE A 32 -0.39 -10.72 4.29
N ASN A 33 -1.26 -11.50 4.94
CA ASN A 33 -1.37 -11.48 6.39
C ASN A 33 -0.76 -12.72 7.00
N LEU A 34 -0.13 -12.53 8.16
CA LEU A 34 0.29 -13.58 9.07
C LEU A 34 -0.49 -13.45 10.37
N PRO A 35 -0.87 -14.56 11.04
CA PRO A 35 -1.26 -14.51 12.44
C PRO A 35 -0.13 -13.88 13.27
N ALA A 36 -0.49 -13.04 14.26
CA ALA A 36 0.53 -12.38 15.08
C ALA A 36 1.43 -13.39 15.83
N GLU A 37 0.90 -14.58 16.12
CA GLU A 37 1.63 -15.69 16.74
C GLU A 37 2.71 -16.30 15.83
N ALA A 38 2.54 -16.21 14.51
CA ALA A 38 3.52 -16.68 13.52
C ALA A 38 4.56 -15.62 13.16
N PHE A 39 4.42 -14.40 13.68
CA PHE A 39 5.35 -13.32 13.48
C PHE A 39 6.34 -13.27 14.65
N ASP A 40 7.44 -13.98 14.53
CA ASP A 40 8.47 -14.15 15.56
C ASP A 40 9.80 -13.46 15.22
N GLU A 41 10.81 -13.66 16.06
CA GLU A 41 12.14 -13.06 15.88
C GLU A 41 12.84 -13.55 14.60
N ALA A 42 12.53 -14.77 14.13
CA ALA A 42 13.13 -15.32 12.93
C ALA A 42 12.75 -14.51 11.68
N VAL A 43 11.59 -13.86 11.67
CA VAL A 43 11.20 -12.96 10.56
C VAL A 43 12.20 -11.81 10.38
N PHE A 44 12.87 -11.36 11.45
CA PHE A 44 13.85 -10.27 11.37
C PHE A 44 15.25 -10.74 10.96
N THR A 45 15.58 -12.00 11.17
CA THR A 45 16.88 -12.60 10.83
C THR A 45 16.84 -13.34 9.50
N ASP A 46 15.83 -14.19 9.34
CA ASP A 46 15.71 -15.09 8.20
C ASP A 46 14.80 -14.53 7.11
N GLY A 47 13.91 -13.60 7.49
CA GLY A 47 12.93 -13.00 6.59
C GLY A 47 11.75 -13.94 6.28
N LEU A 48 10.89 -13.48 5.38
CA LEU A 48 9.79 -14.28 4.84
C LEU A 48 10.06 -14.58 3.37
N MET A 49 9.91 -15.83 2.98
CA MET A 49 10.09 -16.26 1.60
C MET A 49 8.80 -16.07 0.82
N PHE A 50 8.92 -15.67 -0.44
CA PHE A 50 7.81 -15.59 -1.38
C PHE A 50 8.28 -15.90 -2.80
N ASP A 51 7.34 -16.24 -3.67
CA ASP A 51 7.58 -16.49 -5.09
C ASP A 51 7.61 -15.16 -5.87
N GLY A 52 8.81 -14.70 -6.20
CA GLY A 52 9.02 -13.47 -6.98
C GLY A 52 8.58 -13.59 -8.44
N SER A 53 8.38 -14.80 -8.97
CA SER A 53 7.86 -14.99 -10.33
C SER A 53 6.38 -14.62 -10.44
N SER A 54 5.67 -14.62 -9.31
CA SER A 54 4.27 -14.16 -9.21
C SER A 54 4.14 -12.64 -9.25
N ILE A 55 5.25 -11.90 -9.13
CA ILE A 55 5.27 -10.44 -9.12
C ILE A 55 5.75 -9.93 -10.48
N ARG A 56 4.91 -9.14 -11.12
CA ARG A 56 5.21 -8.60 -12.45
C ARG A 56 6.51 -7.78 -12.46
N GLY A 57 7.44 -8.19 -13.29
CA GLY A 57 8.73 -7.50 -13.47
C GLY A 57 9.81 -7.87 -12.45
N PHE A 58 9.54 -8.81 -11.52
CA PHE A 58 10.55 -9.32 -10.59
C PHE A 58 11.39 -10.42 -11.22
N GLN A 59 11.14 -11.67 -10.89
CA GLN A 59 11.99 -12.80 -11.29
C GLN A 59 11.32 -13.71 -12.31
N SER A 60 12.14 -14.52 -12.98
CA SER A 60 11.66 -15.64 -13.77
C SER A 60 11.41 -16.86 -12.88
N ILE A 61 10.66 -17.84 -13.41
CA ILE A 61 10.30 -19.06 -12.66
C ILE A 61 11.53 -19.89 -12.21
N HIS A 62 12.66 -19.75 -12.88
CA HIS A 62 13.89 -20.51 -12.58
C HIS A 62 14.66 -19.96 -11.36
N GLU A 63 14.39 -18.72 -10.95
CA GLU A 63 15.01 -18.03 -9.83
C GLU A 63 13.95 -17.31 -9.01
N SER A 64 12.85 -18.01 -8.74
CA SER A 64 11.62 -17.38 -8.21
C SER A 64 11.71 -17.03 -6.74
N ASP A 65 12.50 -17.75 -5.96
CA ASP A 65 12.59 -17.54 -4.51
C ASP A 65 13.18 -16.20 -4.16
N MET A 66 12.43 -15.42 -3.40
CA MET A 66 12.81 -14.10 -2.91
C MET A 66 12.52 -13.97 -1.42
N LYS A 67 13.24 -13.05 -0.78
CA LYS A 67 13.15 -12.81 0.66
C LYS A 67 12.60 -11.43 0.96
N LEU A 68 11.71 -11.34 1.95
CA LEU A 68 11.20 -10.10 2.53
C LEU A 68 11.82 -9.88 3.91
N LEU A 69 12.46 -8.74 4.13
CA LEU A 69 12.96 -8.32 5.43
C LEU A 69 12.15 -7.13 5.96
N PRO A 70 11.68 -7.19 7.21
CA PRO A 70 10.83 -6.15 7.77
C PRO A 70 11.60 -4.85 8.01
N ILE A 71 10.87 -3.73 7.89
CA ILE A 71 11.37 -2.39 8.24
C ILE A 71 10.66 -1.95 9.54
N PRO A 72 11.27 -2.18 10.72
CA PRO A 72 10.59 -1.97 11.99
C PRO A 72 10.05 -0.56 12.22
N SER A 73 10.71 0.46 11.65
CA SER A 73 10.30 1.86 11.77
C SER A 73 9.00 2.19 11.03
N SER A 74 8.55 1.32 10.13
CA SER A 74 7.33 1.50 9.34
C SER A 74 6.08 0.97 10.01
N ALA A 75 6.20 0.32 11.17
CA ALA A 75 5.10 -0.37 11.82
C ALA A 75 4.03 0.59 12.36
N TYR A 76 2.76 0.33 12.02
CA TYR A 76 1.60 1.05 12.54
C TYR A 76 0.33 0.17 12.53
N LEU A 77 -0.66 0.50 13.37
CA LEU A 77 -1.95 -0.19 13.35
C LEU A 77 -2.80 0.26 12.17
N ASP A 78 -3.45 -0.69 11.49
CA ASP A 78 -4.43 -0.40 10.46
C ASP A 78 -5.71 0.18 11.12
N PRO A 79 -6.08 1.43 10.84
CA PRO A 79 -7.24 2.06 11.46
C PRO A 79 -8.58 1.58 10.87
N PHE A 80 -8.56 0.84 9.75
CA PHE A 80 -9.77 0.45 9.01
C PHE A 80 -10.18 -1.00 9.22
N ARG A 81 -9.31 -1.83 9.80
CA ARG A 81 -9.59 -3.25 10.02
C ARG A 81 -10.35 -3.48 11.32
N LYS A 82 -11.35 -4.38 11.28
CA LYS A 82 -12.08 -4.80 12.47
C LYS A 82 -11.16 -5.54 13.44
N GLU A 83 -10.39 -6.49 12.93
CA GLU A 83 -9.38 -7.20 13.72
C GLU A 83 -8.10 -6.35 13.77
N LYS A 84 -7.55 -6.17 14.97
CA LYS A 84 -6.33 -5.39 15.16
C LYS A 84 -5.19 -5.96 14.31
N THR A 85 -4.82 -5.22 13.32
CA THR A 85 -3.81 -5.60 12.32
C THR A 85 -2.65 -4.62 12.39
N LEU A 86 -1.44 -5.14 12.53
CA LEU A 86 -0.21 -4.36 12.46
C LEU A 86 0.32 -4.38 11.02
N ILE A 87 0.39 -3.23 10.39
CA ILE A 87 1.02 -3.07 9.08
C ILE A 87 2.51 -2.87 9.27
N ILE A 88 3.32 -3.63 8.54
CA ILE A 88 4.77 -3.45 8.46
C ILE A 88 5.18 -3.48 6.99
N LEU A 89 6.02 -2.53 6.58
CA LEU A 89 6.64 -2.53 5.26
C LEU A 89 7.88 -3.40 5.26
N PHE A 90 8.09 -4.09 4.14
CA PHE A 90 9.23 -4.98 3.93
C PHE A 90 10.04 -4.52 2.72
N SER A 91 11.33 -4.75 2.77
CA SER A 91 12.23 -4.66 1.63
C SER A 91 12.46 -6.03 1.02
N VAL A 92 12.68 -6.05 -0.29
CA VAL A 92 12.93 -7.29 -1.05
C VAL A 92 14.41 -7.54 -1.17
N HIS A 93 14.82 -8.77 -0.92
CA HIS A 93 16.22 -9.21 -0.90
C HIS A 93 16.43 -10.51 -1.67
N ASN A 94 17.63 -10.73 -2.15
CA ASN A 94 18.05 -12.01 -2.68
C ASN A 94 18.23 -13.01 -1.54
N PRO A 95 17.70 -14.22 -1.64
CA PRO A 95 17.75 -15.20 -0.54
C PRO A 95 19.17 -15.76 -0.29
N ILE A 96 20.03 -15.77 -1.31
CA ILE A 96 21.35 -16.40 -1.24
C ILE A 96 22.35 -15.54 -0.45
N ASP A 97 22.41 -14.23 -0.74
CA ASP A 97 23.43 -13.34 -0.21
C ASP A 97 22.87 -12.20 0.63
N ASN A 98 21.54 -12.17 0.83
CA ASN A 98 20.81 -11.10 1.52
C ASN A 98 21.00 -9.69 0.91
N SER A 99 21.55 -9.59 -0.31
CA SER A 99 21.67 -8.29 -0.96
C SER A 99 20.31 -7.70 -1.28
N PRO A 100 20.14 -6.36 -1.20
CA PRO A 100 18.91 -5.70 -1.61
C PRO A 100 18.61 -6.01 -3.09
N TYR A 101 17.37 -6.39 -3.36
CA TYR A 101 16.94 -6.68 -4.72
C TYR A 101 16.94 -5.43 -5.60
N SER A 102 17.56 -5.53 -6.78
CA SER A 102 17.83 -4.38 -7.65
C SER A 102 16.56 -3.70 -8.21
N ARG A 103 15.44 -4.42 -8.26
CA ARG A 103 14.15 -3.90 -8.76
C ARG A 103 13.18 -3.55 -7.63
N ASP A 104 13.62 -3.60 -6.37
CA ASP A 104 12.85 -3.06 -5.26
C ASP A 104 12.95 -1.53 -5.27
N PRO A 105 11.82 -0.79 -5.43
CA PRO A 105 11.83 0.67 -5.40
C PRO A 105 12.41 1.25 -4.11
N ARG A 106 12.26 0.56 -2.97
CA ARG A 106 12.87 0.97 -1.70
C ARG A 106 14.40 0.89 -1.73
N GLY A 107 14.93 -0.13 -2.37
CA GLY A 107 16.37 -0.26 -2.58
C GLY A 107 16.93 0.91 -3.42
N ILE A 108 16.18 1.35 -4.42
CA ILE A 108 16.55 2.50 -5.26
C ILE A 108 16.56 3.79 -4.43
N VAL A 109 15.52 4.03 -3.62
CA VAL A 109 15.46 5.21 -2.74
C VAL A 109 16.61 5.19 -1.72
N THR A 110 16.92 4.04 -1.13
CA THR A 110 18.04 3.89 -0.19
C THR A 110 19.38 4.24 -0.86
N LYS A 111 19.60 3.80 -2.09
CA LYS A 111 20.79 4.18 -2.89
C LYS A 111 20.85 5.69 -3.13
N ALA A 112 19.73 6.31 -3.48
CA ALA A 112 19.65 7.74 -3.72
C ALA A 112 19.98 8.55 -2.46
N VAL A 113 19.42 8.16 -1.30
CA VAL A 113 19.70 8.80 0.00
C VAL A 113 21.18 8.64 0.38
N ASN A 114 21.74 7.45 0.19
CA ASN A 114 23.17 7.20 0.49
C ASN A 114 24.07 8.02 -0.44
N TYR A 115 23.71 8.13 -1.71
CA TYR A 115 24.44 8.99 -2.65
C TYR A 115 24.37 10.46 -2.24
N LEU A 116 23.18 10.98 -1.90
CA LEU A 116 23.02 12.35 -1.41
C LEU A 116 23.98 12.64 -0.25
N LYS A 117 23.99 11.76 0.76
CA LYS A 117 24.88 11.90 1.91
C LYS A 117 26.38 11.87 1.51
N SER A 118 26.75 11.00 0.57
CA SER A 118 28.14 10.88 0.10
C SER A 118 28.65 12.12 -0.63
N THR A 119 27.76 12.93 -1.21
CA THR A 119 28.15 14.17 -1.87
C THR A 119 28.55 15.28 -0.91
N GLY A 120 28.15 15.18 0.36
CA GLY A 120 28.36 16.25 1.36
C GLY A 120 27.49 17.51 1.14
N ILE A 121 26.60 17.50 0.13
CA ILE A 121 25.70 18.63 -0.17
C ILE A 121 24.52 18.66 0.81
N ALA A 122 23.93 17.49 1.08
CA ALA A 122 22.81 17.34 2.03
C ALA A 122 22.77 15.92 2.58
N ASP A 123 22.10 15.74 3.70
CA ASP A 123 21.87 14.45 4.37
C ASP A 123 20.40 14.05 4.38
N THR A 124 19.52 14.98 4.04
CA THR A 124 18.06 14.82 4.13
C THR A 124 17.39 15.40 2.89
N ALA A 125 16.38 14.68 2.39
CA ALA A 125 15.48 15.15 1.33
C ALA A 125 14.03 15.13 1.84
N PHE A 126 13.30 16.22 1.61
CA PHE A 126 11.89 16.34 1.95
C PHE A 126 11.04 16.20 0.70
N PHE A 127 9.97 15.42 0.81
CA PHE A 127 8.98 15.22 -0.25
C PHE A 127 7.60 15.54 0.32
N ALA A 128 6.74 16.12 -0.49
CA ALA A 128 5.36 16.45 -0.14
C ALA A 128 4.42 15.76 -1.14
N PRO A 129 4.03 14.50 -0.89
CA PRO A 129 3.08 13.81 -1.77
C PRO A 129 1.69 14.43 -1.60
N GLU A 130 0.97 14.56 -2.73
CA GLU A 130 -0.42 14.96 -2.77
C GLU A 130 -1.29 13.73 -2.97
N ALA A 131 -2.09 13.37 -1.95
CA ALA A 131 -3.00 12.24 -2.03
C ALA A 131 -4.36 12.71 -2.54
N GLU A 132 -4.70 12.38 -3.79
CA GLU A 132 -5.98 12.72 -4.42
C GLU A 132 -6.89 11.49 -4.47
N PHE A 133 -8.18 11.70 -4.20
CA PHE A 133 -9.18 10.64 -4.24
C PHE A 133 -10.54 11.18 -4.59
N TYR A 134 -11.41 10.28 -5.04
CA TYR A 134 -12.83 10.59 -5.32
C TYR A 134 -13.72 9.98 -4.24
N ILE A 135 -14.80 10.70 -3.93
CA ILE A 135 -15.90 10.20 -3.09
C ILE A 135 -17.11 10.04 -3.99
N PHE A 136 -17.70 8.85 -3.97
CA PHE A 136 -18.88 8.53 -4.77
C PHE A 136 -20.06 8.21 -3.86
N ASP A 137 -21.27 8.59 -4.30
CA ASP A 137 -22.51 8.19 -3.63
C ASP A 137 -22.92 6.77 -4.03
N ALA A 138 -22.63 6.39 -5.27
CA ALA A 138 -22.84 5.03 -5.76
C ALA A 138 -21.77 4.59 -6.74
N ILE A 139 -21.36 3.33 -6.64
CA ILE A 139 -20.49 2.67 -7.60
C ILE A 139 -21.00 1.27 -7.89
N ARG A 140 -21.05 0.91 -9.18
CA ARG A 140 -21.31 -0.44 -9.67
C ARG A 140 -20.19 -0.80 -10.64
N PHE A 141 -19.65 -1.99 -10.53
CA PHE A 141 -18.61 -2.44 -11.44
C PHE A 141 -18.66 -3.95 -11.62
N SER A 142 -18.15 -4.41 -12.75
CA SER A 142 -17.80 -5.80 -12.99
C SER A 142 -16.41 -5.85 -13.61
N THR A 143 -15.64 -6.86 -13.22
CA THR A 143 -14.30 -7.13 -13.77
C THR A 143 -14.19 -8.64 -13.95
N ASP A 144 -14.85 -9.13 -14.97
CA ASP A 144 -14.86 -10.53 -15.36
C ASP A 144 -13.98 -10.79 -16.59
N MET A 145 -13.72 -12.05 -16.88
CA MET A 145 -12.88 -12.44 -18.02
C MET A 145 -13.45 -11.99 -19.38
N HIS A 146 -14.76 -11.81 -19.48
CA HIS A 146 -15.46 -11.52 -20.72
C HIS A 146 -16.04 -10.10 -20.78
N GLU A 147 -16.08 -9.38 -19.64
CA GLU A 147 -16.57 -8.01 -19.62
C GLU A 147 -15.88 -7.19 -18.49
N SER A 148 -15.79 -5.90 -18.72
CA SER A 148 -15.40 -4.95 -17.69
C SER A 148 -16.21 -3.68 -17.88
N TYR A 149 -16.87 -3.23 -16.82
CA TYR A 149 -17.56 -1.94 -16.81
C TYR A 149 -17.49 -1.30 -15.42
N HIS A 150 -17.72 0.01 -15.37
CA HIS A 150 -18.00 0.73 -14.16
C HIS A 150 -19.10 1.74 -14.39
N HIS A 151 -19.92 1.95 -13.37
CA HIS A 151 -20.88 3.02 -13.28
C HIS A 151 -20.69 3.72 -11.95
N ILE A 152 -20.42 4.99 -12.01
CA ILE A 152 -20.12 5.84 -10.86
C ILE A 152 -21.17 6.95 -10.83
N ASP A 153 -21.71 7.23 -9.65
CA ASP A 153 -22.61 8.35 -9.45
C ASP A 153 -22.23 9.15 -8.21
N SER A 154 -22.53 10.44 -8.29
CA SER A 154 -22.35 11.41 -7.22
C SER A 154 -23.36 12.53 -7.42
N TYR A 155 -23.94 13.00 -6.33
CA TYR A 155 -24.85 14.17 -6.36
C TYR A 155 -24.18 15.42 -6.95
N GLU A 156 -22.86 15.51 -6.84
CA GLU A 156 -22.06 16.60 -7.39
C GLU A 156 -21.50 16.30 -8.79
N GLY A 157 -21.81 15.12 -9.35
CA GLY A 157 -21.35 14.71 -10.67
C GLY A 157 -21.86 15.63 -11.76
N TRP A 158 -20.99 16.13 -12.64
CA TRP A 158 -21.39 16.97 -13.77
C TRP A 158 -22.28 16.23 -14.80
N TRP A 159 -22.24 14.89 -14.79
CA TRP A 159 -23.10 14.02 -15.59
C TRP A 159 -24.48 13.81 -14.98
N ASN A 160 -24.66 14.15 -13.71
CA ASN A 160 -25.94 14.06 -13.03
C ASN A 160 -26.90 15.12 -13.58
N ARG A 161 -27.99 14.70 -14.19
CA ARG A 161 -28.85 15.56 -15.04
C ARG A 161 -29.95 16.33 -14.31
N GLY A 162 -29.95 16.37 -12.98
CA GLY A 162 -30.89 17.20 -12.23
C GLY A 162 -32.26 16.60 -12.09
N GLU A 163 -32.29 15.34 -11.87
CA GLU A 163 -33.49 14.77 -11.27
C GLU A 163 -33.72 15.47 -9.94
N GLU A 164 -34.93 15.85 -9.71
CA GLU A 164 -35.32 16.59 -8.48
C GLU A 164 -35.13 15.72 -7.24
N TYR A 165 -35.24 14.40 -7.44
CA TYR A 165 -35.08 13.37 -6.40
C TYR A 165 -34.35 12.17 -6.95
N ASP A 166 -33.56 11.54 -6.09
CA ASP A 166 -32.97 10.24 -6.34
C ASP A 166 -33.99 9.12 -6.31
N ALA A 167 -33.56 7.91 -6.73
CA ALA A 167 -34.40 6.72 -6.71
C ALA A 167 -34.89 6.32 -5.31
N ASP A 168 -34.23 6.77 -4.25
CA ASP A 168 -34.61 6.58 -2.85
C ASP A 168 -35.48 7.74 -2.28
N GLY A 169 -35.79 8.74 -3.10
CA GLY A 169 -36.56 9.90 -2.71
C GLY A 169 -35.76 11.01 -2.03
N THR A 170 -34.45 10.94 -2.01
CA THR A 170 -33.57 12.00 -1.49
C THR A 170 -33.59 13.19 -2.46
N PRO A 171 -33.82 14.43 -2.01
CA PRO A 171 -33.79 15.59 -2.88
C PRO A 171 -32.41 15.79 -3.51
N SER A 172 -32.39 16.03 -4.82
CA SER A 172 -31.14 16.44 -5.50
C SER A 172 -30.66 17.75 -4.91
N ARG A 173 -29.36 17.82 -4.59
CA ARG A 173 -28.76 19.01 -3.99
C ARG A 173 -28.60 20.19 -4.94
N GLY A 174 -28.91 20.00 -6.23
CA GLY A 174 -28.90 21.05 -7.23
C GLY A 174 -27.56 21.64 -7.62
N TYR A 175 -26.49 21.28 -6.90
CA TYR A 175 -25.14 21.70 -7.21
C TYR A 175 -24.41 20.63 -8.05
N ARG A 176 -23.76 21.10 -9.11
CA ARG A 176 -23.02 20.21 -10.02
C ARG A 176 -21.67 20.79 -10.33
N THR A 177 -20.68 20.00 -10.01
CA THR A 177 -19.32 20.35 -10.36
C THR A 177 -19.13 20.18 -11.87
N ARG A 178 -18.66 21.21 -12.54
CA ARG A 178 -18.23 21.13 -13.95
C ARG A 178 -16.92 20.35 -14.05
N ILE A 179 -16.60 19.88 -15.25
CA ILE A 179 -15.27 19.29 -15.53
C ILE A 179 -14.18 20.28 -15.07
N LYS A 180 -13.19 19.79 -14.33
CA LYS A 180 -12.14 20.59 -13.67
C LYS A 180 -12.67 21.65 -12.69
N GLY A 181 -13.89 21.46 -12.17
CA GLY A 181 -14.44 22.25 -11.10
C GLY A 181 -14.33 21.57 -9.74
N GLY A 182 -14.66 22.28 -8.65
CA GLY A 182 -14.75 21.71 -7.31
C GLY A 182 -13.51 21.84 -6.44
N TYR A 183 -12.38 22.22 -6.99
CA TYR A 183 -11.17 22.48 -6.20
C TYR A 183 -11.31 23.76 -5.37
N PHE A 184 -11.85 24.81 -5.97
CA PHE A 184 -12.29 26.01 -5.26
C PHE A 184 -13.82 26.00 -5.20
N PRO A 185 -14.42 25.96 -4.00
CA PRO A 185 -15.87 25.99 -3.83
C PRO A 185 -16.48 27.35 -4.23
#